data_db5cc35373a42189745652ccc2af61ff
#
_entry.id   db5cc35373a42189745652ccc2af61ff
#
_cell.length_a   1.000
_cell.length_b   1.000
_cell.length_c   1.000
_cell.angle_alpha   90.00
_cell.angle_beta   90.00
_cell.angle_gamma   90.00
#
_symmetry.space_group_name_H-M   'P 1'
#
loop_
_entity.id
_entity.type
_entity.pdbx_description
1 polymer ?
#
loop_
_entity_poly.entity_id
_entity_poly.type
_entity_poly.pdbx_seq_one_letter_code
_entity_poly.pdbx_strand_id
1 'polypeptide(L)'
;LKGLKNGVSPESPDCLNFTRNYQPTVDAAYLAQAFLRAPKALWEPLDTLTKQRYVTAFKSLRRNKPVYNNHLLFAAIIETFLLKVGEQVDQAKVFLACKKIEEWYVGDGWYSDGPSFSMDYYNDYVIHPMLVDIYQVLKEKKIVSERQYNTAVKRMIRHSDFSERMIMPDGVFPAFGRSATYRTGAFQSLSQVALMKILPSYIHPCLLYTSPS
;
A
#
# COMPACT_ATOMS: atom_id res chain seq x y z
N LEU A 1 -12.36 -8.43 14.83
CA LEU A 1 -11.31 -9.40 15.22
C LEU A 1 -11.68 -10.85 14.91
N LYS A 2 -12.97 -11.26 15.06
CA LYS A 2 -13.42 -12.65 14.77
C LYS A 2 -13.04 -13.07 13.33
N GLY A 3 -13.31 -12.22 12.34
CA GLY A 3 -12.95 -12.50 10.94
C GLY A 3 -11.45 -12.68 10.73
N LEU A 4 -10.61 -11.89 11.43
CA LEU A 4 -9.16 -12.06 11.37
C LEU A 4 -8.68 -13.40 11.96
N LYS A 5 -9.30 -13.88 13.05
CA LYS A 5 -9.01 -15.20 13.60
C LYS A 5 -9.42 -16.31 12.64
N ASN A 6 -10.64 -16.22 12.12
CA ASN A 6 -11.16 -17.19 11.16
C ASN A 6 -10.27 -17.26 9.89
N GLY A 7 -9.83 -16.10 9.41
CA GLY A 7 -9.04 -16.00 8.17
C GLY A 7 -7.71 -16.74 8.17
N VAL A 8 -7.19 -17.15 9.34
CA VAL A 8 -5.96 -17.96 9.46
C VAL A 8 -6.15 -19.25 10.26
N SER A 9 -7.39 -19.61 10.58
CA SER A 9 -7.70 -20.87 11.25
C SER A 9 -7.98 -21.96 10.22
N PRO A 10 -7.16 -23.03 10.18
CA PRO A 10 -7.36 -24.11 9.21
C PRO A 10 -8.72 -24.82 9.33
N GLU A 11 -9.34 -24.77 10.50
CA GLU A 11 -10.64 -25.39 10.77
C GLU A 11 -11.82 -24.49 10.37
N SER A 12 -11.54 -23.21 10.04
CA SER A 12 -12.58 -22.26 9.67
C SER A 12 -12.96 -22.38 8.20
N PRO A 13 -14.24 -22.37 7.84
CA PRO A 13 -14.66 -22.29 6.45
C PRO A 13 -14.27 -20.93 5.81
N ASP A 14 -14.03 -19.92 6.63
CA ASP A 14 -13.58 -18.58 6.21
C ASP A 14 -12.05 -18.46 6.10
N CYS A 15 -11.32 -19.58 6.18
CA CYS A 15 -9.86 -19.57 6.12
C CYS A 15 -9.40 -19.03 4.75
N LEU A 16 -8.58 -17.98 4.79
CA LEU A 16 -8.07 -17.33 3.60
C LEU A 16 -7.03 -18.22 2.88
N ASN A 17 -7.03 -18.16 1.57
CA ASN A 17 -6.05 -18.86 0.78
C ASN A 17 -4.77 -18.02 0.59
N PHE A 18 -3.71 -18.36 1.30
CA PHE A 18 -2.40 -17.71 1.14
C PHE A 18 -1.44 -18.47 0.22
N THR A 19 -1.86 -19.58 -0.40
CA THR A 19 -0.86 -20.52 -0.93
C THR A 19 -1.04 -20.97 -2.37
N ARG A 20 -2.21 -20.91 -2.94
CA ARG A 20 -2.50 -21.65 -4.19
C ARG A 20 -2.37 -20.84 -5.48
N ASN A 21 -2.47 -19.51 -5.42
CA ASN A 21 -2.46 -18.63 -6.57
C ASN A 21 -1.65 -17.37 -6.29
N TYR A 22 -1.45 -16.54 -7.30
CA TYR A 22 -0.77 -15.27 -7.17
C TYR A 22 -1.59 -14.19 -6.44
N GLN A 23 -2.92 -14.15 -6.67
CA GLN A 23 -3.83 -13.19 -6.07
C GLN A 23 -3.72 -13.11 -4.52
N PRO A 24 -3.56 -14.21 -3.78
CA PRO A 24 -3.32 -14.15 -2.34
C PRO A 24 -2.19 -13.22 -1.88
N THR A 25 -1.19 -12.96 -2.72
CA THR A 25 -0.13 -11.99 -2.38
C THR A 25 -0.67 -10.56 -2.38
N VAL A 26 -1.59 -10.24 -3.29
CA VAL A 26 -2.25 -8.93 -3.35
C VAL A 26 -3.13 -8.73 -2.12
N ASP A 27 -3.97 -9.71 -1.81
CA ASP A 27 -4.90 -9.65 -0.67
C ASP A 27 -4.14 -9.57 0.66
N ALA A 28 -3.09 -10.37 0.81
CA ALA A 28 -2.21 -10.35 1.97
C ALA A 28 -1.46 -9.01 2.12
N ALA A 29 -1.10 -8.36 1.01
CA ALA A 29 -0.44 -7.07 1.03
C ALA A 29 -1.32 -5.98 1.64
N TYR A 30 -2.59 -5.92 1.25
CA TYR A 30 -3.55 -4.98 1.84
C TYR A 30 -3.82 -5.29 3.32
N LEU A 31 -3.86 -6.56 3.70
CA LEU A 31 -4.01 -6.94 5.08
C LEU A 31 -2.77 -6.55 5.92
N ALA A 32 -1.57 -6.79 5.39
CA ALA A 32 -0.32 -6.35 6.03
C ALA A 32 -0.27 -4.83 6.17
N GLN A 33 -0.70 -4.09 5.14
CA GLN A 33 -0.80 -2.63 5.19
C GLN A 33 -1.80 -2.17 6.26
N ALA A 34 -2.96 -2.83 6.37
CA ALA A 34 -3.94 -2.53 7.41
C ALA A 34 -3.38 -2.75 8.81
N PHE A 35 -2.62 -3.82 9.03
CA PHE A 35 -1.93 -4.05 10.30
C PHE A 35 -0.86 -3.01 10.61
N LEU A 36 -0.16 -2.49 9.59
CA LEU A 36 0.81 -1.39 9.78
C LEU A 36 0.12 -0.08 10.16
N ARG A 37 -1.02 0.24 9.52
CA ARG A 37 -1.74 1.50 9.72
C ARG A 37 -2.57 1.55 10.98
N ALA A 38 -3.16 0.44 11.38
CA ALA A 38 -4.05 0.33 12.54
C ALA A 38 -3.62 -0.79 13.50
N PRO A 39 -2.35 -0.83 13.98
CA PRO A 39 -1.84 -1.93 14.79
C PRO A 39 -2.65 -2.14 16.08
N LYS A 40 -3.02 -1.04 16.76
CA LYS A 40 -3.79 -1.11 18.01
C LYS A 40 -5.19 -1.70 17.84
N ALA A 41 -5.81 -1.50 16.68
CA ALA A 41 -7.15 -2.00 16.40
C ALA A 41 -7.16 -3.41 15.81
N LEU A 42 -6.17 -3.74 14.98
CA LEU A 42 -6.22 -4.94 14.15
C LEU A 42 -5.19 -6.00 14.53
N TRP A 43 -3.97 -5.62 14.93
CA TRP A 43 -2.88 -6.54 15.20
C TRP A 43 -2.67 -6.84 16.70
N GLU A 44 -2.50 -5.78 17.50
CA GLU A 44 -2.17 -5.92 18.93
C GLU A 44 -3.20 -6.77 19.71
N PRO A 45 -4.54 -6.64 19.47
CA PRO A 45 -5.54 -7.39 20.18
C PRO A 45 -5.65 -8.87 19.78
N LEU A 46 -4.95 -9.32 18.73
CA LEU A 46 -4.95 -10.71 18.33
C LEU A 46 -4.17 -11.57 19.35
N ASP A 47 -4.65 -12.79 19.60
CA ASP A 47 -3.93 -13.76 20.41
C ASP A 47 -2.66 -14.26 19.71
N THR A 48 -1.76 -14.84 20.52
CA THR A 48 -0.44 -15.29 20.05
C THR A 48 -0.53 -16.30 18.91
N LEU A 49 -1.46 -17.25 18.99
CA LEU A 49 -1.64 -18.28 17.96
C LEU A 49 -2.08 -17.65 16.62
N THR A 50 -3.03 -16.75 16.67
CA THR A 50 -3.49 -16.02 15.47
C THR A 50 -2.36 -15.21 14.84
N LYS A 51 -1.55 -14.52 15.64
CA LYS A 51 -0.37 -13.78 15.17
C LYS A 51 0.65 -14.69 14.49
N GLN A 52 0.96 -15.83 15.11
CA GLN A 52 1.89 -16.82 14.54
C GLN A 52 1.38 -17.40 13.22
N ARG A 53 0.08 -17.67 13.12
CA ARG A 53 -0.54 -18.14 11.88
C ARG A 53 -0.42 -17.11 10.76
N TYR A 54 -0.64 -15.82 11.03
CA TYR A 54 -0.42 -14.75 10.04
C TYR A 54 1.04 -14.66 9.61
N VAL A 55 1.97 -14.68 10.54
CA VAL A 55 3.41 -14.65 10.24
C VAL A 55 3.79 -15.83 9.33
N THR A 56 3.31 -17.03 9.65
CA THR A 56 3.56 -18.23 8.83
C THR A 56 2.93 -18.09 7.44
N ALA A 57 1.69 -17.64 7.36
CA ALA A 57 0.99 -17.43 6.10
C ALA A 57 1.72 -16.40 5.20
N PHE A 58 2.12 -15.27 5.76
CA PHE A 58 2.87 -14.24 5.03
C PHE A 58 4.23 -14.72 4.54
N LYS A 59 4.98 -15.43 5.39
CA LYS A 59 6.26 -16.05 4.98
C LYS A 59 6.08 -17.09 3.87
N SER A 60 4.96 -17.81 3.83
CA SER A 60 4.67 -18.79 2.78
C SER A 60 4.53 -18.16 1.40
N LEU A 61 4.15 -16.87 1.32
CA LEU A 61 4.03 -16.14 0.06
C LEU A 61 5.37 -15.75 -0.58
N ARG A 62 6.50 -15.94 0.11
CA ARG A 62 7.85 -15.68 -0.42
C ARG A 62 8.18 -16.46 -1.68
N ARG A 63 7.54 -17.61 -1.89
CA ARG A 63 7.68 -18.42 -3.10
C ARG A 63 7.07 -17.79 -4.35
N ASN A 64 6.12 -16.86 -4.18
CA ASN A 64 5.48 -16.18 -5.28
C ASN A 64 6.43 -15.12 -5.84
N LYS A 65 6.64 -15.16 -7.16
CA LYS A 65 7.44 -14.15 -7.85
C LYS A 65 6.52 -12.99 -8.24
N PRO A 66 6.75 -11.77 -7.75
CA PRO A 66 5.93 -10.62 -8.13
C PRO A 66 6.14 -10.29 -9.62
N VAL A 67 5.11 -9.80 -10.28
CA VAL A 67 5.22 -9.20 -11.61
C VAL A 67 6.09 -7.95 -11.51
N TYR A 68 6.86 -7.65 -12.55
CA TYR A 68 7.85 -6.57 -12.57
C TYR A 68 7.17 -5.20 -12.86
N ASN A 69 6.34 -4.78 -11.93
CA ASN A 69 5.58 -3.52 -11.93
C ASN A 69 5.20 -3.15 -10.47
N ASN A 70 4.06 -2.46 -10.25
CA ASN A 70 3.55 -2.15 -8.90
C ASN A 70 3.48 -3.38 -7.97
N HIS A 71 3.36 -4.59 -8.52
CA HIS A 71 3.30 -5.83 -7.73
C HIS A 71 4.57 -6.10 -6.89
N LEU A 72 5.69 -5.47 -7.19
CA LEU A 72 6.86 -5.52 -6.31
C LEU A 72 6.52 -4.96 -4.92
N LEU A 73 5.64 -3.97 -4.83
CA LEU A 73 5.23 -3.37 -3.57
C LEU A 73 4.35 -4.31 -2.72
N PHE A 74 3.57 -5.20 -3.34
CA PHE A 74 2.81 -6.19 -2.57
C PHE A 74 3.72 -7.14 -1.80
N ALA A 75 4.77 -7.63 -2.43
CA ALA A 75 5.76 -8.44 -1.73
C ALA A 75 6.51 -7.62 -0.67
N ALA A 76 6.88 -6.39 -0.99
CA ALA A 76 7.64 -5.53 -0.10
C ALA A 76 6.86 -5.10 1.16
N ILE A 77 5.56 -4.78 1.04
CA ILE A 77 4.76 -4.37 2.22
C ILE A 77 4.54 -5.53 3.19
N ILE A 78 4.39 -6.75 2.69
CA ILE A 78 4.31 -7.96 3.52
C ILE A 78 5.61 -8.15 4.31
N GLU A 79 6.76 -8.07 3.64
CA GLU A 79 8.07 -8.18 4.30
C GLU A 79 8.31 -7.02 5.27
N THR A 80 7.84 -5.82 4.95
CA THR A 80 7.91 -4.65 5.82
C THR A 80 7.08 -4.84 7.09
N PHE A 81 5.91 -5.45 6.97
CA PHE A 81 5.11 -5.82 8.14
C PHE A 81 5.86 -6.86 9.01
N LEU A 82 6.44 -7.90 8.40
CA LEU A 82 7.25 -8.89 9.12
C LEU A 82 8.42 -8.22 9.86
N LEU A 83 9.10 -7.26 9.21
CA LEU A 83 10.15 -6.44 9.86
C LEU A 83 9.63 -5.66 11.05
N LYS A 84 8.44 -5.05 10.93
CA LYS A 84 7.82 -4.25 11.99
C LYS A 84 7.56 -5.06 13.24
N VAL A 85 7.08 -6.31 13.08
CA VAL A 85 6.77 -7.21 14.19
C VAL A 85 7.97 -8.02 14.69
N GLY A 86 9.18 -7.77 14.19
CA GLY A 86 10.41 -8.38 14.68
C GLY A 86 10.74 -9.75 14.06
N GLU A 87 10.13 -10.08 12.94
CA GLU A 87 10.35 -11.33 12.23
C GLU A 87 11.52 -11.23 11.22
N GLN A 88 12.06 -12.38 10.82
CA GLN A 88 13.04 -12.43 9.75
C GLN A 88 12.43 -11.93 8.43
N VAL A 89 13.09 -10.97 7.80
CA VAL A 89 12.65 -10.30 6.58
C VAL A 89 13.49 -10.70 5.37
N ASP A 90 12.85 -10.83 4.20
CA ASP A 90 13.52 -10.89 2.91
C ASP A 90 13.85 -9.45 2.44
N GLN A 91 15.01 -8.96 2.87
CA GLN A 91 15.45 -7.60 2.56
C GLN A 91 15.58 -7.35 1.05
N ALA A 92 15.96 -8.36 0.28
CA ALA A 92 16.14 -8.21 -1.16
C ALA A 92 14.84 -7.81 -1.85
N LYS A 93 13.69 -8.37 -1.45
CA LYS A 93 12.38 -8.00 -1.99
C LYS A 93 12.03 -6.55 -1.68
N VAL A 94 12.28 -6.10 -0.45
CA VAL A 94 11.99 -4.71 -0.04
C VAL A 94 12.87 -3.72 -0.81
N PHE A 95 14.19 -3.96 -0.86
CA PHE A 95 15.11 -3.07 -1.55
C PHE A 95 14.89 -3.04 -3.06
N LEU A 96 14.62 -4.20 -3.68
CA LEU A 96 14.32 -4.27 -5.11
C LEU A 96 13.06 -3.44 -5.44
N ALA A 97 11.99 -3.61 -4.66
CA ALA A 97 10.76 -2.86 -4.86
C ALA A 97 10.99 -1.35 -4.73
N CYS A 98 11.58 -0.90 -3.63
CA CYS A 98 11.86 0.52 -3.42
C CYS A 98 12.72 1.09 -4.54
N LYS A 99 13.82 0.41 -4.88
CA LYS A 99 14.73 0.86 -5.94
C LYS A 99 14.04 0.97 -7.30
N LYS A 100 13.24 -0.04 -7.69
CA LYS A 100 12.57 -0.04 -8.99
C LYS A 100 11.46 0.98 -9.08
N ILE A 101 10.67 1.17 -8.04
CA ILE A 101 9.66 2.23 -8.01
C ILE A 101 10.34 3.61 -8.10
N GLU A 102 11.46 3.84 -7.42
CA GLU A 102 12.22 5.10 -7.56
C GLU A 102 12.75 5.32 -8.98
N GLU A 103 13.24 4.27 -9.65
CA GLU A 103 13.68 4.33 -11.05
C GLU A 103 12.53 4.64 -12.03
N TRP A 104 11.30 4.27 -11.68
CA TRP A 104 10.11 4.52 -12.50
C TRP A 104 9.42 5.85 -12.20
N TYR A 105 10.01 6.71 -11.39
CA TYR A 105 9.49 8.05 -11.16
C TYR A 105 9.63 8.92 -12.41
N VAL A 106 8.51 9.43 -12.92
CA VAL A 106 8.48 10.21 -14.18
C VAL A 106 8.28 11.71 -13.97
N GLY A 107 8.19 12.17 -12.74
CA GLY A 107 8.00 13.59 -12.40
C GLY A 107 6.58 13.89 -11.91
N ASP A 108 6.38 15.10 -11.40
CA ASP A 108 5.09 15.65 -10.94
C ASP A 108 4.23 14.75 -10.04
N GLY A 109 4.88 13.90 -9.23
CA GLY A 109 4.18 12.97 -8.37
C GLY A 109 3.73 11.68 -9.06
N TRP A 110 4.11 11.44 -10.31
CA TRP A 110 3.73 10.24 -11.04
C TRP A 110 4.86 9.21 -11.11
N TYR A 111 4.48 7.96 -10.98
CA TYR A 111 5.33 6.80 -11.25
C TYR A 111 4.77 6.03 -12.44
N SER A 112 5.63 5.53 -13.29
CA SER A 112 5.24 4.50 -14.26
C SER A 112 4.95 3.19 -13.56
N ASP A 113 3.98 2.42 -14.05
CA ASP A 113 3.68 1.09 -13.52
C ASP A 113 4.52 0.04 -14.23
N GLY A 114 5.81 0.04 -13.93
CA GLY A 114 6.82 -0.80 -14.56
C GLY A 114 7.74 -0.03 -15.50
N PRO A 115 8.59 -0.72 -16.26
CA PRO A 115 9.63 -0.11 -17.09
C PRO A 115 9.08 0.68 -18.29
N SER A 116 7.87 0.38 -18.75
CA SER A 116 7.19 1.10 -19.81
C SER A 116 6.21 2.10 -19.21
N PHE A 117 6.19 3.33 -19.72
CA PHE A 117 5.30 4.37 -19.21
C PHE A 117 3.83 3.91 -19.24
N SER A 118 3.19 4.00 -18.09
CA SER A 118 1.76 3.76 -17.91
C SER A 118 1.23 4.71 -16.85
N MET A 119 0.27 5.54 -17.22
CA MET A 119 -0.45 6.42 -16.31
C MET A 119 -1.77 5.75 -15.93
N ASP A 120 -1.91 5.33 -14.68
CA ASP A 120 -3.11 4.63 -14.22
C ASP A 120 -3.34 4.79 -12.71
N TYR A 121 -4.47 4.25 -12.25
CA TYR A 121 -4.91 4.31 -10.84
C TYR A 121 -3.99 3.59 -9.86
N TYR A 122 -3.01 2.80 -10.31
CA TYR A 122 -2.07 2.16 -9.39
C TYR A 122 -1.17 3.17 -8.67
N ASN A 123 -1.00 4.39 -9.20
CA ASN A 123 -0.37 5.47 -8.45
C ASN A 123 -1.12 5.78 -7.15
N ASP A 124 -2.45 5.87 -7.23
CA ASP A 124 -3.31 6.15 -6.07
C ASP A 124 -3.52 4.94 -5.19
N TYR A 125 -3.77 3.79 -5.81
CA TYR A 125 -4.25 2.60 -5.11
C TYR A 125 -3.13 1.75 -4.49
N VAL A 126 -1.93 1.76 -5.10
CA VAL A 126 -0.80 0.90 -4.70
C VAL A 126 0.46 1.70 -4.44
N ILE A 127 0.96 2.44 -5.46
CA ILE A 127 2.34 2.90 -5.46
C ILE A 127 2.60 3.89 -4.34
N HIS A 128 1.91 5.02 -4.32
CA HIS A 128 2.10 6.02 -3.26
C HIS A 128 1.77 5.49 -1.87
N PRO A 129 0.58 4.86 -1.65
CA PRO A 129 0.20 4.40 -0.33
C PRO A 129 1.16 3.39 0.26
N MET A 130 1.55 2.37 -0.51
CA MET A 130 2.43 1.33 0.00
C MET A 130 3.88 1.79 0.13
N LEU A 131 4.38 2.59 -0.83
CA LEU A 131 5.75 3.10 -0.77
C LEU A 131 5.98 3.96 0.48
N VAL A 132 5.03 4.86 0.80
CA VAL A 132 5.12 5.71 1.99
C VAL A 132 5.07 4.87 3.27
N ASP A 133 4.17 3.88 3.35
CA ASP A 133 4.09 2.99 4.52
C ASP A 133 5.36 2.15 4.69
N ILE A 134 5.94 1.65 3.59
CA ILE A 134 7.22 0.93 3.60
C ILE A 134 8.33 1.85 4.13
N TYR A 135 8.49 3.03 3.55
CA TYR A 135 9.53 3.97 3.99
C TYR A 135 9.34 4.46 5.42
N GLN A 136 8.09 4.58 5.90
CA GLN A 136 7.82 4.91 7.29
C GLN A 136 8.46 3.86 8.23
N VAL A 137 8.22 2.58 7.98
CA VAL A 137 8.79 1.50 8.81
C VAL A 137 10.31 1.43 8.67
N LEU A 138 10.83 1.53 7.44
CA LEU A 138 12.27 1.50 7.20
C LEU A 138 12.98 2.68 7.88
N LYS A 139 12.38 3.87 7.92
CA LYS A 139 12.88 5.02 8.66
C LYS A 139 12.88 4.76 10.17
N GLU A 140 11.79 4.25 10.73
CA GLU A 140 11.71 3.89 12.15
C GLU A 140 12.79 2.88 12.57
N LYS A 141 13.11 1.94 11.68
CA LYS A 141 14.17 0.95 11.86
C LYS A 141 15.58 1.49 11.51
N LYS A 142 15.71 2.77 11.12
CA LYS A 142 16.96 3.43 10.70
C LYS A 142 17.66 2.76 9.51
N ILE A 143 16.88 2.12 8.64
CA ILE A 143 17.38 1.45 7.42
C ILE A 143 17.48 2.44 6.27
N VAL A 144 16.56 3.40 6.20
CA VAL A 144 16.58 4.50 5.23
C VAL A 144 16.67 5.84 5.95
N SER A 145 17.17 6.85 5.24
CA SER A 145 17.26 8.21 5.75
C SER A 145 15.87 8.88 5.81
N GLU A 146 15.74 9.85 6.68
CA GLU A 146 14.55 10.72 6.73
C GLU A 146 14.31 11.43 5.39
N ARG A 147 15.38 11.78 4.67
CA ARG A 147 15.30 12.40 3.34
C ARG A 147 14.57 11.50 2.33
N GLN A 148 14.85 10.19 2.34
CA GLN A 148 14.18 9.24 1.42
C GLN A 148 12.68 9.15 1.72
N TYR A 149 12.32 9.02 3.00
CA TYR A 149 10.92 9.06 3.42
C TYR A 149 10.23 10.35 3.01
N ASN A 150 10.83 11.50 3.34
CA ASN A 150 10.26 12.81 3.02
C ASN A 150 10.13 13.04 1.51
N THR A 151 11.02 12.47 0.70
CA THR A 151 10.90 12.52 -0.76
C THR A 151 9.66 11.76 -1.25
N ALA A 152 9.41 10.56 -0.75
CA ALA A 152 8.22 9.79 -1.10
C ALA A 152 6.93 10.51 -0.64
N VAL A 153 6.92 11.05 0.56
CA VAL A 153 5.79 11.85 1.08
C VAL A 153 5.54 13.09 0.20
N LYS A 154 6.58 13.84 -0.15
CA LYS A 154 6.47 15.02 -1.02
C LYS A 154 5.86 14.67 -2.38
N ARG A 155 6.29 13.56 -2.98
CA ARG A 155 5.73 13.08 -4.25
C ARG A 155 4.27 12.66 -4.11
N MET A 156 3.90 12.01 -3.01
CA MET A 156 2.50 11.65 -2.72
C MET A 156 1.63 12.91 -2.56
N ILE A 157 2.11 13.94 -1.85
CA ILE A 157 1.40 15.21 -1.72
C ILE A 157 1.20 15.85 -3.11
N ARG A 158 2.24 15.87 -3.96
CA ARG A 158 2.13 16.42 -5.31
C ARG A 158 1.15 15.64 -6.18
N HIS A 159 1.15 14.32 -6.09
CA HIS A 159 0.17 13.47 -6.79
C HIS A 159 -1.26 13.72 -6.29
N SER A 160 -1.43 13.89 -4.98
CA SER A 160 -2.74 14.19 -4.38
C SER A 160 -3.29 15.54 -4.82
N ASP A 161 -2.43 16.56 -4.96
CA ASP A 161 -2.79 17.86 -5.53
C ASP A 161 -3.28 17.72 -6.97
N PHE A 162 -2.62 16.86 -7.75
CA PHE A 162 -3.05 16.57 -9.12
C PHE A 162 -4.39 15.83 -9.14
N SER A 163 -4.56 14.81 -8.31
CA SER A 163 -5.80 14.02 -8.23
C SER A 163 -6.99 14.87 -7.81
N GLU A 164 -6.80 15.81 -6.87
CA GLU A 164 -7.86 16.74 -6.46
C GLU A 164 -8.34 17.59 -7.64
N ARG A 165 -7.42 18.15 -8.44
CA ARG A 165 -7.75 18.98 -9.61
C ARG A 165 -8.41 18.22 -10.74
N MET A 166 -8.31 16.88 -10.76
CA MET A 166 -9.00 16.05 -11.75
C MET A 166 -10.47 15.80 -11.40
N ILE A 167 -10.92 16.17 -10.20
CA ILE A 167 -12.34 16.07 -9.83
C ILE A 167 -13.12 17.12 -10.64
N MET A 168 -14.06 16.65 -11.43
CA MET A 168 -14.91 17.50 -12.26
C MET A 168 -15.92 18.27 -11.39
N PRO A 169 -16.49 19.39 -11.87
CA PRO A 169 -17.47 20.18 -11.10
C PRO A 169 -18.71 19.40 -10.65
N ASP A 170 -19.07 18.33 -11.36
CA ASP A 170 -20.15 17.41 -11.02
C ASP A 170 -19.74 16.30 -10.04
N GLY A 171 -18.47 16.34 -9.58
CA GLY A 171 -17.90 15.35 -8.66
C GLY A 171 -17.37 14.09 -9.34
N VAL A 172 -17.47 13.95 -10.65
CA VAL A 172 -16.98 12.79 -11.38
C VAL A 172 -15.45 12.83 -11.48
N PHE A 173 -14.82 11.68 -11.28
CA PHE A 173 -13.39 11.50 -11.55
C PHE A 173 -13.21 10.88 -12.94
N PRO A 174 -12.32 11.41 -13.80
CA PRO A 174 -12.18 10.95 -15.17
C PRO A 174 -11.66 9.51 -15.24
N ALA A 175 -12.16 8.75 -16.21
CA ALA A 175 -11.64 7.44 -16.52
C ALA A 175 -10.38 7.59 -17.39
N PHE A 176 -9.25 7.06 -16.93
CA PHE A 176 -7.99 7.07 -17.68
C PHE A 176 -7.17 5.79 -17.43
N GLY A 177 -6.19 5.55 -18.29
CA GLY A 177 -5.31 4.39 -18.17
C GLY A 177 -6.06 3.07 -18.28
N ARG A 178 -5.51 2.06 -17.64
CA ARG A 178 -6.08 0.70 -17.56
C ARG A 178 -6.73 0.46 -16.20
N SER A 179 -7.45 -0.67 -16.09
CA SER A 179 -8.04 -1.10 -14.81
C SER A 179 -9.02 -0.08 -14.22
N ALA A 180 -9.92 0.45 -15.05
CA ALA A 180 -10.90 1.47 -14.67
C ALA A 180 -11.83 1.07 -13.49
N THR A 181 -11.91 -0.22 -13.16
CA THR A 181 -12.59 -0.72 -11.95
C THR A 181 -11.97 -0.19 -10.66
N TYR A 182 -10.69 0.17 -10.67
CA TYR A 182 -9.98 0.72 -9.51
C TYR A 182 -10.12 2.24 -9.36
N ARG A 183 -10.89 2.92 -10.21
CA ARG A 183 -11.11 4.37 -10.06
C ARG A 183 -11.73 4.75 -8.71
N THR A 184 -12.43 3.82 -8.05
CA THR A 184 -12.91 4.01 -6.67
C THR A 184 -11.79 4.19 -5.66
N GLY A 185 -10.57 3.73 -5.99
CA GLY A 185 -9.34 3.93 -5.21
C GLY A 185 -8.56 5.20 -5.57
N ALA A 186 -9.04 6.01 -6.52
CA ALA A 186 -8.34 7.22 -7.00
C ALA A 186 -8.05 8.25 -5.90
N PHE A 187 -8.82 8.24 -4.82
CA PHE A 187 -8.64 9.16 -3.69
C PHE A 187 -7.81 8.58 -2.55
N GLN A 188 -7.25 7.39 -2.68
CA GLN A 188 -6.55 6.76 -1.56
C GLN A 188 -5.28 7.53 -1.17
N SER A 189 -4.48 7.99 -2.13
CA SER A 189 -3.32 8.85 -1.85
C SER A 189 -3.73 10.16 -1.19
N LEU A 190 -4.75 10.81 -1.71
CA LEU A 190 -5.29 12.07 -1.17
C LEU A 190 -5.84 11.87 0.25
N SER A 191 -6.57 10.78 0.49
CA SER A 191 -7.09 10.42 1.81
C SER A 191 -5.96 10.14 2.81
N GLN A 192 -4.87 9.51 2.37
CA GLN A 192 -3.70 9.28 3.22
C GLN A 192 -3.00 10.58 3.59
N VAL A 193 -2.82 11.50 2.66
CA VAL A 193 -2.24 12.84 2.91
C VAL A 193 -3.11 13.61 3.91
N ALA A 194 -4.45 13.51 3.78
CA ALA A 194 -5.40 14.10 4.73
C ALA A 194 -5.28 13.48 6.12
N LEU A 195 -5.23 12.15 6.22
CA LEU A 195 -5.07 11.41 7.48
C LEU A 195 -3.74 11.76 8.19
N MET A 196 -2.68 11.95 7.43
CA MET A 196 -1.37 12.39 7.93
C MET A 196 -1.34 13.87 8.33
N LYS A 197 -2.41 14.63 8.07
CA LYS A 197 -2.53 16.09 8.34
C LYS A 197 -1.48 16.94 7.62
N ILE A 198 -1.16 16.56 6.40
CA ILE A 198 -0.15 17.23 5.54
C ILE A 198 -0.74 17.68 4.20
N LEU A 199 -2.06 17.85 4.13
CA LEU A 199 -2.71 18.46 2.95
C LEU A 199 -2.16 19.85 2.70
N PRO A 200 -1.93 20.23 1.42
CA PRO A 200 -1.69 21.62 1.07
C PRO A 200 -2.84 22.52 1.59
N SER A 201 -2.50 23.71 2.05
CA SER A 201 -3.47 24.62 2.70
C SER A 201 -4.65 25.04 1.81
N TYR A 202 -4.50 24.93 0.51
CA TYR A 202 -5.55 25.24 -0.47
C TYR A 202 -6.47 24.04 -0.80
N ILE A 203 -6.14 22.81 -0.34
CA ILE A 203 -7.01 21.65 -0.47
C ILE A 203 -7.82 21.50 0.81
N HIS A 204 -9.13 21.68 0.70
CA HIS A 204 -10.02 21.57 1.84
C HIS A 204 -10.45 20.12 2.06
N PRO A 205 -10.30 19.55 3.28
CA PRO A 205 -10.66 18.14 3.54
C PRO A 205 -12.12 17.79 3.19
N CYS A 206 -13.03 18.77 3.26
CA CYS A 206 -14.46 18.57 2.94
C CYS A 206 -14.71 18.19 1.48
N LEU A 207 -13.81 18.50 0.55
CA LEU A 207 -13.96 18.11 -0.86
C LEU A 207 -14.03 16.59 -1.04
N LEU A 208 -13.38 15.84 -0.14
CA LEU A 208 -13.43 14.37 -0.16
C LEU A 208 -14.78 13.79 0.21
N TYR A 209 -15.61 14.54 0.96
CA TYR A 209 -16.95 14.09 1.37
C TYR A 209 -18.02 14.38 0.32
N THR A 210 -17.77 15.32 -0.58
CA THR A 210 -18.75 15.79 -1.57
C THR A 210 -18.54 15.18 -2.95
N SER A 211 -17.44 14.48 -3.18
CA SER A 211 -17.23 13.72 -4.41
C SER A 211 -18.04 12.44 -4.38
N PRO A 212 -19.02 12.26 -5.28
CA PRO A 212 -19.71 10.99 -5.40
C PRO A 212 -18.69 9.92 -5.87
N SER A 213 -18.59 8.88 -5.07
CA SER A 213 -17.78 7.69 -5.33
C SER A 213 -18.32 6.84 -6.48
#